data_2913cc857ef072208f87c3a564c41efc
#
_entry.id   2913cc857ef072208f87c3a564c41efc
#
_cell.length_a   1.000
_cell.length_b   1.000
_cell.length_c   1.000
_cell.angle_alpha   90.00
_cell.angle_beta   90.00
_cell.angle_gamma   90.00
#
_symmetry.space_group_name_H-M   'P 1'
#
loop_
_entity.id
_entity.type
_entity.pdbx_description
1 polymer ?
#
loop_
_entity_poly.entity_id
_entity_poly.type
_entity_poly.pdbx_seq_one_letter_code
_entity_poly.pdbx_strand_id
1 'polypeptide(L)'
;LEGESGRKAAFDPIVALKPSGSGTPFFCIHPAGGNVLGFIHLARCFPADHPFYAIQAKGIDGTEEPYQTIEGMASYYLKAMKKTQPEGPYHIGGYSLGGHVAFELARQLVENGDVVNHLVILDVTGGPIEDEGWNTKIDPTEFLVYLITQVELHYETPLDLSEDDLRNFSKEEQFDVLLNRMKQRKLLPEAATREQGLGLLKVYEAN
;
A
#
# COMPACT_ATOMS: atom_id res chain seq x y z
N LEU A 1 29.85 -14.95 -24.80
CA LEU A 1 29.41 -14.41 -23.50
C LEU A 1 27.90 -14.12 -23.65
N GLU A 2 27.09 -15.12 -23.34
CA GLU A 2 25.65 -15.04 -23.36
C GLU A 2 25.21 -14.20 -22.15
N GLY A 3 24.34 -13.20 -22.43
CA GLY A 3 23.86 -12.28 -21.43
C GLY A 3 23.01 -12.99 -20.37
N GLU A 4 23.33 -12.70 -19.11
CA GLU A 4 22.44 -12.99 -18.00
C GLU A 4 21.11 -12.27 -18.24
N SER A 5 20.08 -13.06 -18.58
CA SER A 5 18.70 -12.58 -18.59
C SER A 5 18.35 -12.16 -17.18
N GLY A 6 18.22 -10.84 -16.96
CA GLY A 6 17.86 -10.27 -15.68
C GLY A 6 16.53 -10.89 -15.20
N ARG A 7 16.59 -11.81 -14.23
CA ARG A 7 15.43 -12.22 -13.46
C ARG A 7 14.90 -10.98 -12.77
N LYS A 8 13.74 -10.48 -13.20
CA LYS A 8 12.98 -9.47 -12.45
C LYS A 8 12.89 -9.99 -11.01
N ALA A 9 13.38 -9.21 -10.03
CA ALA A 9 13.24 -9.59 -8.63
C ALA A 9 11.75 -9.86 -8.34
N ALA A 10 11.46 -10.93 -7.62
CA ALA A 10 10.09 -11.23 -7.22
C ALA A 10 9.56 -10.07 -6.38
N PHE A 11 8.29 -9.70 -6.57
CA PHE A 11 7.65 -8.67 -5.79
C PHE A 11 7.70 -9.00 -4.30
N ASP A 12 8.16 -8.06 -3.48
CA ASP A 12 8.13 -8.13 -2.02
C ASP A 12 7.16 -7.05 -1.50
N PRO A 13 6.11 -7.41 -0.77
CA PRO A 13 5.19 -6.42 -0.21
C PRO A 13 5.83 -5.61 0.93
N ILE A 14 6.95 -6.04 1.51
CA ILE A 14 7.60 -5.36 2.62
C ILE A 14 8.47 -4.20 2.11
N VAL A 15 8.13 -3.00 2.51
CA VAL A 15 8.89 -1.77 2.21
C VAL A 15 9.57 -1.27 3.47
N ALA A 16 10.89 -1.26 3.49
CA ALA A 16 11.69 -0.79 4.61
C ALA A 16 11.76 0.75 4.61
N LEU A 17 10.80 1.42 5.27
CA LEU A 17 10.81 2.89 5.37
C LEU A 17 11.83 3.40 6.37
N LYS A 18 12.06 2.66 7.44
CA LYS A 18 13.09 2.94 8.45
C LYS A 18 13.61 1.60 8.99
N PRO A 19 14.60 0.98 8.33
CA PRO A 19 15.07 -0.36 8.70
C PRO A 19 16.01 -0.38 9.90
N SER A 20 16.52 0.79 10.33
CA SER A 20 17.53 0.90 11.39
C SER A 20 16.90 0.80 12.77
N GLY A 21 17.61 0.14 13.68
CA GLY A 21 17.25 -0.01 15.10
C GLY A 21 17.39 -1.45 15.58
N SER A 22 17.46 -1.62 16.90
CA SER A 22 17.56 -2.93 17.58
C SER A 22 16.26 -3.31 18.29
N GLY A 23 15.29 -2.42 18.33
CA GLY A 23 13.97 -2.68 18.91
C GLY A 23 13.10 -3.55 18.02
N THR A 24 11.98 -4.00 18.56
CA THR A 24 10.99 -4.78 17.78
C THR A 24 10.44 -3.96 16.62
N PRO A 25 10.50 -4.49 15.39
CA PRO A 25 9.96 -3.83 14.22
C PRO A 25 8.45 -3.57 14.32
N PHE A 26 8.00 -2.46 13.75
CA PHE A 26 6.59 -2.18 13.53
C PHE A 26 6.24 -2.37 12.06
N PHE A 27 5.20 -3.15 11.79
CA PHE A 27 4.69 -3.40 10.45
C PHE A 27 3.36 -2.69 10.24
N CYS A 28 3.26 -1.81 9.24
CA CYS A 28 2.08 -1.00 8.96
C CYS A 28 1.48 -1.34 7.60
N ILE A 29 0.22 -1.78 7.59
CA ILE A 29 -0.48 -2.26 6.40
C ILE A 29 -1.16 -1.08 5.69
N HIS A 30 -1.04 -1.09 4.35
CA HIS A 30 -1.55 -0.08 3.43
C HIS A 30 -3.07 0.17 3.55
N PRO A 31 -3.56 1.40 3.23
CA PRO A 31 -4.98 1.66 3.02
C PRO A 31 -5.49 1.08 1.68
N ALA A 32 -6.77 1.27 1.36
CA ALA A 32 -7.42 0.74 0.16
C ALA A 32 -6.65 0.98 -1.15
N GLY A 33 -5.95 2.09 -1.29
CA GLY A 33 -5.11 2.37 -2.46
C GLY A 33 -3.86 1.49 -2.61
N GLY A 34 -3.55 0.62 -1.65
CA GLY A 34 -2.46 -0.35 -1.74
C GLY A 34 -1.05 0.21 -1.59
N ASN A 35 -0.85 1.52 -1.69
CA ASN A 35 0.45 2.16 -1.56
C ASN A 35 0.77 2.55 -0.11
N VAL A 36 2.05 2.79 0.15
CA VAL A 36 2.55 3.09 1.50
C VAL A 36 3.25 4.45 1.61
N LEU A 37 3.10 5.31 0.61
CA LEU A 37 3.75 6.63 0.58
C LEU A 37 3.32 7.50 1.78
N GLY A 38 2.05 7.43 2.17
CA GLY A 38 1.52 8.17 3.32
C GLY A 38 2.19 7.80 4.66
N PHE A 39 2.87 6.67 4.75
CA PHE A 39 3.54 6.25 5.99
C PHE A 39 4.97 6.78 6.16
N ILE A 40 5.53 7.47 5.17
CA ILE A 40 6.90 7.99 5.24
C ILE A 40 7.05 8.99 6.40
N HIS A 41 6.08 9.89 6.57
CA HIS A 41 6.08 10.84 7.68
C HIS A 41 5.88 10.14 9.02
N LEU A 42 4.98 9.17 9.10
CA LEU A 42 4.76 8.36 10.30
C LEU A 42 6.03 7.61 10.70
N ALA A 43 6.72 6.97 9.75
CA ALA A 43 7.96 6.26 9.99
C ALA A 43 9.07 7.15 10.57
N ARG A 44 9.13 8.42 10.12
CA ARG A 44 10.08 9.42 10.65
C ARG A 44 9.81 9.80 12.11
N CYS A 45 8.55 9.71 12.55
CA CYS A 45 8.15 10.01 13.93
C CYS A 45 8.43 8.83 14.90
N PHE A 46 8.71 7.64 14.38
CA PHE A 46 9.01 6.50 15.24
C PHE A 46 10.36 6.67 15.97
N PRO A 47 10.49 6.15 17.21
CA PRO A 47 11.74 6.22 17.97
C PRO A 47 12.93 5.64 17.17
N ALA A 48 14.12 6.21 17.36
CA ALA A 48 15.29 5.91 16.53
C ALA A 48 15.68 4.44 16.51
N ASP A 49 15.44 3.72 17.59
CA ASP A 49 15.78 2.32 17.80
C ASP A 49 14.72 1.32 17.33
N HIS A 50 13.54 1.80 16.88
CA HIS A 50 12.47 0.95 16.38
C HIS A 50 12.41 0.97 14.86
N PRO A 51 12.69 -0.16 14.17
CA PRO A 51 12.49 -0.28 12.73
C PRO A 51 11.02 -0.11 12.34
N PHE A 52 10.77 0.48 11.18
CA PHE A 52 9.44 0.65 10.62
C PHE A 52 9.39 0.10 9.20
N TYR A 53 8.56 -0.91 9.01
CA TYR A 53 8.27 -1.52 7.72
C TYR A 53 6.83 -1.23 7.34
N ALA A 54 6.62 -0.82 6.10
CA ALA A 54 5.28 -0.71 5.53
C ALA A 54 4.98 -1.92 4.66
N ILE A 55 3.73 -2.35 4.64
CA ILE A 55 3.28 -3.47 3.82
C ILE A 55 2.39 -2.92 2.72
N GLN A 56 2.82 -3.05 1.46
CA GLN A 56 2.09 -2.62 0.28
C GLN A 56 1.31 -3.77 -0.36
N ALA A 57 0.30 -3.43 -1.15
CA ALA A 57 -0.57 -4.43 -1.76
C ALA A 57 0.16 -5.28 -2.80
N LYS A 58 -0.19 -6.57 -2.84
CA LYS A 58 0.15 -7.44 -3.96
C LYS A 58 -0.46 -6.89 -5.25
N GLY A 59 0.29 -6.93 -6.33
CA GLY A 59 -0.18 -6.46 -7.64
C GLY A 59 -0.08 -4.95 -7.86
N ILE A 60 0.41 -4.18 -6.88
CA ILE A 60 0.56 -2.72 -7.02
C ILE A 60 1.53 -2.32 -8.14
N ASP A 61 2.45 -3.20 -8.51
CA ASP A 61 3.38 -3.03 -9.62
C ASP A 61 2.81 -3.50 -10.98
N GLY A 62 1.56 -3.97 -11.01
CA GLY A 62 0.88 -4.47 -12.20
C GLY A 62 1.27 -5.88 -12.63
N THR A 63 2.15 -6.58 -11.89
CA THR A 63 2.67 -7.89 -12.31
C THR A 63 1.82 -9.07 -11.87
N GLU A 64 1.02 -8.92 -10.83
CA GLU A 64 0.16 -9.95 -10.26
C GLU A 64 -1.23 -9.41 -9.95
N GLU A 65 -2.22 -10.29 -9.87
CA GLU A 65 -3.57 -9.88 -9.43
C GLU A 65 -3.59 -9.65 -7.90
N PRO A 66 -4.27 -8.59 -7.43
CA PRO A 66 -4.43 -8.31 -6.01
C PRO A 66 -5.33 -9.34 -5.33
N TYR A 67 -5.19 -9.48 -4.01
CA TYR A 67 -6.16 -10.23 -3.21
C TYR A 67 -7.46 -9.43 -3.07
N GLN A 68 -8.59 -10.15 -3.02
CA GLN A 68 -9.94 -9.60 -2.91
C GLN A 68 -10.58 -9.88 -1.54
N THR A 69 -9.86 -10.51 -0.62
CA THR A 69 -10.35 -10.84 0.72
C THR A 69 -9.35 -10.42 1.78
N ILE A 70 -9.85 -9.95 2.91
CA ILE A 70 -9.06 -9.57 4.09
C ILE A 70 -8.19 -10.74 4.56
N GLU A 71 -8.75 -11.95 4.61
CA GLU A 71 -8.06 -13.17 5.07
C GLU A 71 -6.91 -13.54 4.11
N GLY A 72 -7.14 -13.40 2.81
CA GLY A 72 -6.12 -13.66 1.79
C GLY A 72 -4.96 -12.67 1.87
N MET A 73 -5.26 -11.38 2.03
CA MET A 73 -4.26 -10.34 2.26
C MET A 73 -3.46 -10.62 3.53
N ALA A 74 -4.14 -10.85 4.65
CA ALA A 74 -3.51 -11.12 5.95
C ALA A 74 -2.57 -12.33 5.88
N SER A 75 -3.01 -13.43 5.28
CA SER A 75 -2.20 -14.64 5.12
C SER A 75 -0.96 -14.42 4.25
N TYR A 76 -1.09 -13.62 3.18
CA TYR A 76 0.04 -13.27 2.33
C TYR A 76 1.05 -12.37 3.05
N TYR A 77 0.57 -11.33 3.75
CA TYR A 77 1.43 -10.40 4.50
C TYR A 77 2.10 -11.07 5.69
N LEU A 78 1.41 -11.98 6.37
CA LEU A 78 2.00 -12.79 7.44
C LEU A 78 3.23 -13.57 6.95
N LYS A 79 3.12 -14.22 5.78
CA LYS A 79 4.25 -14.96 5.18
C LYS A 79 5.42 -14.04 4.81
N ALA A 80 5.12 -12.85 4.31
CA ALA A 80 6.15 -11.87 3.98
C ALA A 80 6.81 -11.29 5.23
N MET A 81 6.01 -10.93 6.24
CA MET A 81 6.47 -10.40 7.51
C MET A 81 7.39 -11.39 8.25
N LYS A 82 7.05 -12.68 8.26
CA LYS A 82 7.89 -13.73 8.89
C LYS A 82 9.24 -13.96 8.20
N LYS A 83 9.43 -13.50 6.96
CA LYS A 83 10.77 -13.49 6.34
C LYS A 83 11.66 -12.38 6.92
N THR A 84 11.06 -11.27 7.32
CA THR A 84 11.77 -10.13 7.92
C THR A 84 11.96 -10.33 9.43
N GLN A 85 10.93 -10.82 10.11
CA GLN A 85 10.94 -11.14 11.53
C GLN A 85 10.34 -12.56 11.73
N PRO A 86 11.17 -13.61 11.83
CA PRO A 86 10.71 -15.00 11.94
C PRO A 86 9.90 -15.31 13.19
N GLU A 87 10.22 -14.66 14.31
CA GLU A 87 9.62 -14.90 15.63
C GLU A 87 9.11 -13.61 16.24
N GLY A 88 7.99 -13.72 16.99
CA GLY A 88 7.44 -12.61 17.76
C GLY A 88 8.31 -12.17 18.94
N PRO A 89 7.86 -11.23 19.73
CA PRO A 89 6.55 -10.59 19.65
C PRO A 89 6.42 -9.61 18.46
N TYR A 90 5.22 -9.52 17.89
CA TYR A 90 4.96 -8.65 16.73
C TYR A 90 4.29 -7.34 17.14
N HIS A 91 4.70 -6.25 16.49
CA HIS A 91 4.02 -4.96 16.52
C HIS A 91 3.46 -4.69 15.14
N ILE A 92 2.15 -4.64 15.01
CA ILE A 92 1.46 -4.50 13.74
C ILE A 92 0.42 -3.38 13.81
N GLY A 93 0.13 -2.81 12.66
CA GLY A 93 -0.95 -1.84 12.56
C GLY A 93 -1.37 -1.65 11.11
N GLY A 94 -2.37 -0.80 10.92
CA GLY A 94 -2.86 -0.46 9.59
C GLY A 94 -3.78 0.75 9.63
N TYR A 95 -3.90 1.40 8.49
CA TYR A 95 -4.73 2.58 8.29
C TYR A 95 -5.91 2.25 7.38
N SER A 96 -7.12 2.69 7.75
CA SER A 96 -8.34 2.46 6.98
C SER A 96 -8.52 0.95 6.70
N LEU A 97 -8.68 0.50 5.46
CA LEU A 97 -8.70 -0.93 5.09
C LEU A 97 -7.57 -1.74 5.77
N GLY A 98 -6.37 -1.18 5.82
CA GLY A 98 -5.20 -1.81 6.45
C GLY A 98 -5.42 -2.12 7.93
N GLY A 99 -6.29 -1.39 8.63
CA GLY A 99 -6.67 -1.69 10.00
C GLY A 99 -7.45 -3.00 10.14
N HIS A 100 -8.37 -3.29 9.20
CA HIS A 100 -9.09 -4.57 9.16
C HIS A 100 -8.14 -5.73 8.84
N VAL A 101 -7.24 -5.52 7.87
CA VAL A 101 -6.23 -6.53 7.51
C VAL A 101 -5.26 -6.76 8.68
N ALA A 102 -4.86 -5.70 9.42
CA ALA A 102 -4.01 -5.83 10.60
C ALA A 102 -4.68 -6.62 11.73
N PHE A 103 -5.98 -6.40 11.94
CA PHE A 103 -6.77 -7.16 12.90
C PHE A 103 -6.81 -8.66 12.54
N GLU A 104 -7.12 -8.96 11.28
CA GLU A 104 -7.15 -10.35 10.79
C GLU A 104 -5.76 -11.00 10.84
N LEU A 105 -4.70 -10.27 10.50
CA LEU A 105 -3.32 -10.73 10.59
C LEU A 105 -2.95 -11.04 12.05
N ALA A 106 -3.36 -10.19 13.00
CA ALA A 106 -3.17 -10.45 14.43
C ALA A 106 -3.89 -11.73 14.87
N ARG A 107 -5.13 -11.94 14.39
CA ARG A 107 -5.92 -13.14 14.67
C ARG A 107 -5.20 -14.40 14.16
N GLN A 108 -4.71 -14.38 12.91
CA GLN A 108 -3.95 -15.49 12.33
C GLN A 108 -2.62 -15.75 13.06
N LEU A 109 -1.91 -14.72 13.49
CA LEU A 109 -0.70 -14.86 14.31
C LEU A 109 -0.99 -15.59 15.62
N VAL A 110 -2.01 -15.13 16.35
CA VAL A 110 -2.41 -15.72 17.65
C VAL A 110 -2.85 -17.17 17.47
N GLU A 111 -3.61 -17.48 16.43
CA GLU A 111 -4.02 -18.87 16.11
C GLU A 111 -2.82 -19.78 15.81
N ASN A 112 -1.75 -19.23 15.23
CA ASN A 112 -0.50 -19.94 14.98
C ASN A 112 0.42 -20.04 16.23
N GLY A 113 -0.02 -19.50 17.39
CA GLY A 113 0.75 -19.50 18.63
C GLY A 113 1.79 -18.39 18.74
N ASP A 114 1.75 -17.42 17.84
CA ASP A 114 2.63 -16.24 17.88
C ASP A 114 2.10 -15.17 18.86
N VAL A 115 2.99 -14.33 19.37
CA VAL A 115 2.65 -13.25 20.30
C VAL A 115 2.56 -11.92 19.54
N VAL A 116 1.42 -11.25 19.65
CA VAL A 116 1.21 -9.87 19.19
C VAL A 116 1.21 -8.95 20.40
N ASN A 117 2.23 -8.09 20.54
CA ASN A 117 2.32 -7.15 21.64
C ASN A 117 1.52 -5.87 21.41
N HIS A 118 1.53 -5.37 20.18
CA HIS A 118 0.78 -4.17 19.81
C HIS A 118 0.02 -4.39 18.51
N LEU A 119 -1.27 -4.06 18.56
CA LEU A 119 -2.13 -3.91 17.39
C LEU A 119 -2.64 -2.46 17.36
N VAL A 120 -2.25 -1.70 16.34
CA VAL A 120 -2.62 -0.30 16.16
C VAL A 120 -3.55 -0.16 14.96
N ILE A 121 -4.78 0.23 15.20
CA ILE A 121 -5.79 0.43 14.17
C ILE A 121 -6.06 1.92 14.05
N LEU A 122 -5.80 2.48 12.86
CA LEU A 122 -5.93 3.90 12.58
C LEU A 122 -7.10 4.14 11.64
N ASP A 123 -8.02 5.02 12.07
CA ASP A 123 -9.14 5.52 11.26
C ASP A 123 -10.02 4.40 10.66
N VAL A 124 -10.49 3.52 11.53
CA VAL A 124 -11.40 2.42 11.18
C VAL A 124 -12.65 2.54 12.03
N THR A 125 -13.83 2.47 11.40
CA THR A 125 -15.09 2.36 12.12
C THR A 125 -15.21 0.96 12.72
N GLY A 126 -15.43 0.88 14.03
CA GLY A 126 -15.69 -0.39 14.71
C GLY A 126 -17.08 -0.92 14.34
N GLY A 127 -17.15 -2.20 14.02
CA GLY A 127 -18.40 -2.90 13.72
C GLY A 127 -18.15 -4.04 12.72
N PRO A 128 -19.15 -4.93 12.54
CA PRO A 128 -19.07 -5.92 11.48
C PRO A 128 -18.98 -5.18 10.14
N ILE A 129 -18.14 -5.68 9.26
CA ILE A 129 -18.13 -5.25 7.87
C ILE A 129 -19.41 -5.84 7.28
N GLU A 130 -20.47 -5.05 7.26
CA GLU A 130 -21.69 -5.44 6.55
C GLU A 130 -21.37 -5.33 5.05
N ASP A 131 -21.65 -6.40 4.30
CA ASP A 131 -21.34 -6.51 2.86
C ASP A 131 -21.85 -5.34 2.02
N GLU A 132 -22.87 -4.62 2.52
CA GLU A 132 -23.44 -3.46 1.85
C GLU A 132 -22.65 -2.15 2.02
N GLY A 133 -21.75 -2.05 3.02
CA GLY A 133 -21.00 -0.82 3.33
C GLY A 133 -19.69 -0.65 2.56
N TRP A 134 -19.06 -1.74 2.13
CA TRP A 134 -17.79 -1.71 1.38
C TRP A 134 -17.97 -1.70 -0.14
N ASN A 135 -19.21 -1.91 -0.60
CA ASN A 135 -19.55 -1.92 -2.03
C ASN A 135 -19.90 -0.51 -2.57
N THR A 136 -19.59 0.55 -1.85
CA THR A 136 -19.53 1.88 -2.45
C THR A 136 -18.33 1.89 -3.40
N LYS A 137 -18.58 1.52 -4.64
CA LYS A 137 -17.61 1.71 -5.72
C LYS A 137 -17.28 3.19 -5.74
N ILE A 138 -16.17 3.55 -5.11
CA ILE A 138 -15.65 4.91 -5.24
C ILE A 138 -15.40 5.12 -6.73
N ASP A 139 -15.87 6.24 -7.24
CA ASP A 139 -15.66 6.59 -8.65
C ASP A 139 -14.15 6.58 -8.93
N PRO A 140 -13.66 5.90 -9.97
CA PRO A 140 -12.24 5.88 -10.29
C PRO A 140 -11.63 7.27 -10.45
N THR A 141 -12.42 8.27 -10.85
CA THR A 141 -11.98 9.65 -10.95
C THR A 141 -11.74 10.24 -9.55
N GLU A 142 -12.64 9.98 -8.59
CA GLU A 142 -12.46 10.38 -7.18
C GLU A 142 -11.20 9.76 -6.57
N PHE A 143 -10.93 8.51 -6.89
CA PHE A 143 -9.70 7.84 -6.46
C PHE A 143 -8.46 8.49 -7.06
N LEU A 144 -8.47 8.84 -8.33
CA LEU A 144 -7.34 9.53 -8.96
C LEU A 144 -7.12 10.92 -8.36
N VAL A 145 -8.18 11.66 -8.04
CA VAL A 145 -8.10 12.94 -7.32
C VAL A 145 -7.47 12.76 -5.94
N TYR A 146 -7.87 11.71 -5.23
CA TYR A 146 -7.22 11.35 -3.96
C TYR A 146 -5.72 11.05 -4.16
N LEU A 147 -5.35 10.25 -5.15
CA LEU A 147 -3.93 9.97 -5.46
C LEU A 147 -3.15 11.23 -5.81
N ILE A 148 -3.73 12.12 -6.62
CA ILE A 148 -3.13 13.42 -6.95
C ILE A 148 -2.80 14.17 -5.66
N THR A 149 -3.77 14.31 -4.76
CA THR A 149 -3.59 14.99 -3.47
C THR A 149 -2.47 14.36 -2.63
N GLN A 150 -2.40 13.00 -2.58
CA GLN A 150 -1.34 12.31 -1.84
C GLN A 150 0.05 12.57 -2.46
N VAL A 151 0.15 12.56 -3.78
CA VAL A 151 1.40 12.86 -4.50
C VAL A 151 1.83 14.30 -4.26
N GLU A 152 0.93 15.26 -4.40
CA GLU A 152 1.22 16.68 -4.18
C GLU A 152 1.69 16.96 -2.75
N LEU A 153 1.03 16.36 -1.76
CA LEU A 153 1.43 16.45 -0.35
C LEU A 153 2.80 15.84 -0.10
N HIS A 154 3.08 14.67 -0.69
CA HIS A 154 4.33 13.96 -0.43
C HIS A 154 5.55 14.64 -1.07
N TYR A 155 5.38 15.13 -2.31
CA TYR A 155 6.48 15.77 -3.05
C TYR A 155 6.50 17.28 -2.91
N GLU A 156 5.56 17.86 -2.16
CA GLU A 156 5.37 19.32 -2.01
C GLU A 156 5.35 20.03 -3.39
N THR A 157 4.77 19.36 -4.39
CA THR A 157 4.79 19.79 -5.78
C THR A 157 3.38 19.70 -6.38
N PRO A 158 2.78 20.83 -6.79
CA PRO A 158 1.45 20.81 -7.40
C PRO A 158 1.50 20.11 -8.77
N LEU A 159 0.51 19.27 -9.02
CA LEU A 159 0.31 18.64 -10.32
C LEU A 159 -0.57 19.48 -11.24
N ASP A 160 -1.31 20.46 -10.69
CA ASP A 160 -2.26 21.32 -11.42
C ASP A 160 -3.23 20.46 -12.26
N LEU A 161 -3.82 19.46 -11.64
CA LEU A 161 -4.86 18.59 -12.20
C LEU A 161 -6.09 18.64 -11.30
N SER A 162 -7.19 19.08 -11.85
CA SER A 162 -8.49 19.06 -11.18
C SER A 162 -9.33 17.86 -11.60
N GLU A 163 -10.39 17.60 -10.87
CA GLU A 163 -11.38 16.59 -11.22
C GLU A 163 -12.01 16.88 -12.59
N ASP A 164 -12.30 18.15 -12.89
CA ASP A 164 -12.88 18.56 -14.17
C ASP A 164 -11.93 18.29 -15.34
N ASP A 165 -10.62 18.40 -15.14
CA ASP A 165 -9.62 18.04 -16.16
C ASP A 165 -9.65 16.54 -16.47
N LEU A 166 -9.96 15.70 -15.48
CA LEU A 166 -9.99 14.24 -15.64
C LEU A 166 -11.32 13.74 -16.22
N ARG A 167 -12.46 14.33 -15.87
CA ARG A 167 -13.80 13.87 -16.28
C ARG A 167 -14.01 13.80 -17.79
N ASN A 168 -13.21 14.53 -18.59
CA ASN A 168 -13.29 14.54 -20.04
C ASN A 168 -12.60 13.34 -20.72
N PHE A 169 -11.93 12.48 -19.95
CA PHE A 169 -11.17 11.33 -20.42
C PHE A 169 -11.82 10.01 -19.96
N SER A 170 -11.60 8.93 -20.71
CA SER A 170 -11.90 7.58 -20.24
C SER A 170 -11.04 7.23 -19.01
N LYS A 171 -11.46 6.23 -18.24
CA LYS A 171 -10.73 5.80 -17.02
C LYS A 171 -9.25 5.50 -17.27
N GLU A 172 -8.99 4.83 -18.40
CA GLU A 172 -7.62 4.51 -18.79
C GLU A 172 -6.81 5.75 -19.20
N GLU A 173 -7.45 6.70 -19.91
CA GLU A 173 -6.82 7.96 -20.30
C GLU A 173 -6.55 8.89 -19.11
N GLN A 174 -7.45 8.93 -18.11
CA GLN A 174 -7.27 9.70 -16.89
C GLN A 174 -5.96 9.33 -16.18
N PHE A 175 -5.65 8.02 -16.14
CA PHE A 175 -4.41 7.55 -15.57
C PHE A 175 -3.20 7.98 -16.40
N ASP A 176 -3.29 7.93 -17.72
CA ASP A 176 -2.21 8.41 -18.60
C ASP A 176 -1.95 9.91 -18.41
N VAL A 177 -3.01 10.71 -18.17
CA VAL A 177 -2.90 12.14 -17.88
C VAL A 177 -2.10 12.34 -16.58
N LEU A 178 -2.44 11.62 -15.51
CA LEU A 178 -1.71 11.68 -14.23
C LEU A 178 -0.25 11.26 -14.40
N LEU A 179 0.01 10.10 -15.03
CA LEU A 179 1.36 9.57 -15.28
C LEU A 179 2.22 10.57 -16.05
N ASN A 180 1.68 11.15 -17.11
CA ASN A 180 2.38 12.14 -17.94
C ASN A 180 2.67 13.42 -17.13
N ARG A 181 1.72 13.88 -16.31
CA ARG A 181 1.92 15.05 -15.47
C ARG A 181 3.02 14.83 -14.43
N MET A 182 3.04 13.66 -13.79
CA MET A 182 4.10 13.29 -12.83
C MET A 182 5.49 13.25 -13.49
N LYS A 183 5.59 12.71 -14.73
CA LYS A 183 6.83 12.75 -15.50
C LYS A 183 7.27 14.18 -15.83
N GLN A 184 6.35 15.03 -16.31
CA GLN A 184 6.63 16.43 -16.60
C GLN A 184 7.15 17.20 -15.37
N ARG A 185 6.62 16.86 -14.19
CA ARG A 185 7.07 17.43 -12.90
C ARG A 185 8.32 16.74 -12.34
N LYS A 186 8.89 15.75 -13.08
CA LYS A 186 10.07 14.95 -12.67
C LYS A 186 9.86 14.16 -11.36
N LEU A 187 8.63 13.85 -11.03
CA LEU A 187 8.25 13.03 -9.88
C LEU A 187 8.37 11.53 -10.19
N LEU A 188 8.37 11.17 -11.47
CA LEU A 188 8.58 9.82 -11.98
C LEU A 188 9.67 9.82 -13.06
N PRO A 189 10.46 8.73 -13.15
CA PRO A 189 11.35 8.52 -14.27
C PRO A 189 10.58 8.47 -15.60
N GLU A 190 11.19 8.92 -16.71
CA GLU A 190 10.62 8.78 -18.05
C GLU A 190 10.30 7.31 -18.41
N ALA A 191 11.07 6.37 -17.87
CA ALA A 191 10.90 4.93 -18.05
C ALA A 191 9.72 4.32 -17.26
N ALA A 192 9.05 5.09 -16.39
CA ALA A 192 7.87 4.58 -15.67
C ALA A 192 6.78 4.16 -16.66
N THR A 193 6.26 2.94 -16.51
CA THR A 193 5.32 2.34 -17.46
C THR A 193 3.88 2.54 -17.02
N ARG A 194 2.98 2.52 -18.02
CA ARG A 194 1.53 2.51 -17.79
C ARG A 194 1.09 1.31 -16.95
N GLU A 195 1.71 0.14 -17.14
CA GLU A 195 1.38 -1.10 -16.42
C GLU A 195 1.58 -0.95 -14.90
N GLN A 196 2.67 -0.29 -14.49
CA GLN A 196 2.93 0.00 -13.09
C GLN A 196 1.82 0.86 -12.47
N GLY A 197 1.27 1.78 -13.23
CA GLY A 197 0.20 2.62 -12.76
C GLY A 197 -1.17 1.96 -12.77
N LEU A 198 -1.45 1.12 -13.76
CA LEU A 198 -2.69 0.34 -13.79
C LEU A 198 -2.76 -0.67 -12.64
N GLY A 199 -1.61 -1.11 -12.10
CA GLY A 199 -1.55 -1.92 -10.89
C GLY A 199 -2.20 -1.22 -9.68
N LEU A 200 -1.97 0.08 -9.53
CA LEU A 200 -2.61 0.89 -8.48
C LEU A 200 -4.14 0.91 -8.60
N LEU A 201 -4.66 1.08 -9.82
CA LEU A 201 -6.11 1.06 -10.06
C LEU A 201 -6.72 -0.31 -9.77
N LYS A 202 -6.09 -1.39 -10.24
CA LYS A 202 -6.56 -2.76 -9.97
C LYS A 202 -6.58 -3.08 -8.49
N VAL A 203 -5.55 -2.68 -7.75
CA VAL A 203 -5.50 -2.85 -6.30
C VAL A 203 -6.65 -2.11 -5.63
N TYR A 204 -6.91 -0.89 -6.08
CA TYR A 204 -8.00 -0.09 -5.54
C TYR A 204 -9.39 -0.69 -5.84
N GLU A 205 -9.61 -1.18 -7.07
CA GLU A 205 -10.87 -1.85 -7.44
C GLU A 205 -11.08 -3.19 -6.73
N ALA A 206 -10.00 -3.84 -6.27
CA ALA A 206 -10.04 -5.11 -5.55
C ALA A 206 -10.26 -4.93 -4.03
N ASN A 207 -9.94 -3.75 -3.51
CA ASN A 207 -9.97 -3.40 -2.09
C ASN A 207 -11.18 -2.54 -1.74
#